data_2e4ee08277e069e2e62e3331af2f70f0
#
_entry.id   2e4ee08277e069e2e62e3331af2f70f0
#
_cell.length_a   1.000
_cell.length_b   1.000
_cell.length_c   1.000
_cell.angle_alpha   90.00
_cell.angle_beta   90.00
_cell.angle_gamma   90.00
#
_symmetry.space_group_name_H-M   'P 1'
#
loop_
_entity.id
_entity.type
_entity.pdbx_description
1 polymer ?
#
loop_
_entity_poly.entity_id
_entity_poly.type
_entity_poly.pdbx_seq_one_letter_code
_entity_poly.pdbx_strand_id
1 'polypeptide(L)'
;MSNKMESPEFITLDEAAAMTTGTRVTFLPGIPAGFSEALKNICFVKGVPLIRVLHPRMGVDEATGEDRQATLYELTAQTSLPTMLHDEERPRNVWIEQLALAERIGAAGTPTLIPHNFELRAEVFGLCAIVLAEDGLVWNMRILVDSPLGQKYGFSEEASASAPGKIAKIITVLDRRLEAQAQRGSSYLVGDALTAADIYWATLSMSVLPPPPEIMPLTHQNQGMLKFFEANSLVPEIA
;
A
#
# COMPACT_ATOMS: atom_id res chain seq x y z
N MET A 1 -25.10 17.54 17.53
CA MET A 1 -24.54 18.24 16.37
C MET A 1 -23.76 17.21 15.58
N SER A 2 -24.31 16.76 14.45
CA SER A 2 -23.65 15.79 13.57
C SER A 2 -22.48 16.50 12.88
N ASN A 3 -21.27 16.17 13.28
CA ASN A 3 -20.07 16.59 12.57
C ASN A 3 -20.06 15.80 11.24
N LYS A 4 -20.64 16.38 10.17
CA LYS A 4 -20.41 15.88 8.82
C LYS A 4 -18.91 16.07 8.60
N MET A 5 -18.13 14.98 8.70
CA MET A 5 -16.80 14.97 8.14
C MET A 5 -16.96 15.25 6.64
N GLU A 6 -16.53 16.43 6.22
CA GLU A 6 -16.45 16.75 4.81
C GLU A 6 -15.59 15.67 4.13
N SER A 7 -16.10 15.10 3.05
CA SER A 7 -15.32 14.16 2.26
C SER A 7 -14.04 14.86 1.82
N PRO A 8 -12.87 14.24 1.99
CA PRO A 8 -11.63 14.87 1.59
C PRO A 8 -11.70 15.26 0.11
N GLU A 9 -11.32 16.50 -0.18
CA GLU A 9 -11.29 17.01 -1.54
C GLU A 9 -10.24 16.26 -2.36
N PHE A 10 -10.62 15.85 -3.56
CA PHE A 10 -9.74 15.20 -4.52
C PHE A 10 -9.61 16.05 -5.76
N ILE A 11 -8.39 16.17 -6.27
CA ILE A 11 -8.13 16.74 -7.59
C ILE A 11 -7.96 15.61 -8.62
N THR A 12 -8.09 15.95 -9.90
CA THR A 12 -7.84 15.00 -11.00
C THR A 12 -6.34 14.76 -11.20
N LEU A 13 -6.00 13.72 -11.96
CA LEU A 13 -4.61 13.44 -12.30
C LEU A 13 -4.00 14.53 -13.18
N ASP A 14 -4.80 15.10 -14.11
CA ASP A 14 -4.36 16.18 -14.99
C ASP A 14 -4.06 17.46 -14.20
N GLU A 15 -4.94 17.82 -13.26
CA GLU A 15 -4.68 18.94 -12.34
C GLU A 15 -3.41 18.70 -11.52
N ALA A 16 -3.24 17.49 -11.00
CA ALA A 16 -2.06 17.14 -10.24
C ALA A 16 -0.77 17.18 -11.08
N ALA A 17 -0.82 16.76 -12.34
CA ALA A 17 0.31 16.81 -13.28
C ALA A 17 0.70 18.23 -13.66
N ALA A 18 -0.28 19.15 -13.74
CA ALA A 18 -0.03 20.55 -14.03
C ALA A 18 0.55 21.37 -12.85
N MET A 19 0.49 20.82 -11.63
CA MET A 19 1.04 21.50 -10.44
C MET A 19 2.56 21.36 -10.39
N THR A 20 3.23 22.47 -10.09
CA THR A 20 4.69 22.56 -9.95
C THR A 20 5.19 22.44 -8.51
N THR A 21 4.29 22.43 -7.53
CA THR A 21 4.65 22.38 -6.10
C THR A 21 3.75 21.46 -5.30
N GLY A 22 4.27 20.95 -4.17
CA GLY A 22 3.54 20.12 -3.21
C GLY A 22 3.62 18.63 -3.51
N THR A 23 3.24 17.83 -2.52
CA THR A 23 3.22 16.37 -2.63
C THR A 23 1.80 15.89 -2.93
N ARG A 24 1.63 15.23 -4.06
CA ARG A 24 0.37 14.72 -4.60
C ARG A 24 0.43 13.21 -4.68
N VAL A 25 -0.59 12.53 -4.15
CA VAL A 25 -0.63 11.05 -4.12
C VAL A 25 -1.98 10.57 -4.60
N THR A 26 -1.98 9.55 -5.45
CA THR A 26 -3.22 8.98 -6.00
C THR A 26 -3.86 8.00 -5.03
N PHE A 27 -5.21 8.09 -4.93
CA PHE A 27 -6.06 7.22 -4.10
C PHE A 27 -7.33 6.82 -4.86
N LEU A 28 -7.93 5.73 -4.44
CA LEU A 28 -9.29 5.33 -4.84
C LEU A 28 -10.26 5.74 -3.73
N PRO A 29 -11.15 6.72 -3.96
CA PRO A 29 -12.11 7.16 -2.95
C PRO A 29 -12.98 6.01 -2.45
N GLY A 30 -13.11 5.88 -1.13
CA GLY A 30 -13.91 4.84 -0.49
C GLY A 30 -13.33 3.42 -0.51
N ILE A 31 -12.16 3.24 -1.13
CA ILE A 31 -11.44 1.95 -1.14
C ILE A 31 -10.11 2.14 -0.41
N PRO A 32 -9.91 1.56 0.76
CA PRO A 32 -8.64 1.62 1.49
C PRO A 32 -7.61 0.70 0.81
N ALA A 33 -7.07 1.15 -0.32
CA ALA A 33 -6.05 0.42 -1.05
C ALA A 33 -4.75 0.39 -0.23
N GLY A 34 -4.31 -0.78 0.20
CA GLY A 34 -3.25 -0.95 1.21
C GLY A 34 -1.96 -0.20 0.91
N PHE A 35 -1.49 -0.18 -0.34
CA PHE A 35 -0.28 0.60 -0.71
C PHE A 35 -0.49 2.11 -0.58
N SER A 36 -1.66 2.63 -0.96
CA SER A 36 -1.97 4.06 -0.80
C SER A 36 -2.09 4.44 0.67
N GLU A 37 -2.73 3.59 1.47
CA GLU A 37 -2.86 3.79 2.91
C GLU A 37 -1.49 3.73 3.60
N ALA A 38 -0.61 2.81 3.21
CA ALA A 38 0.74 2.72 3.74
C ALA A 38 1.55 3.98 3.43
N LEU A 39 1.53 4.46 2.18
CA LEU A 39 2.21 5.70 1.80
C LEU A 39 1.62 6.91 2.53
N LYS A 40 0.31 6.99 2.69
CA LYS A 40 -0.35 8.03 3.48
C LYS A 40 0.15 8.02 4.93
N ASN A 41 0.25 6.84 5.56
CA ASN A 41 0.72 6.71 6.93
C ASN A 41 2.21 7.07 7.05
N ILE A 42 3.04 6.68 6.08
CA ILE A 42 4.45 7.10 6.00
C ILE A 42 4.54 8.64 5.92
N CYS A 43 3.80 9.27 5.01
CA CYS A 43 3.79 10.72 4.87
C CYS A 43 3.27 11.41 6.14
N PHE A 44 2.27 10.85 6.81
CA PHE A 44 1.78 11.35 8.09
C PHE A 44 2.87 11.33 9.18
N VAL A 45 3.55 10.19 9.34
CA VAL A 45 4.66 10.06 10.31
C VAL A 45 5.82 11.00 9.97
N LYS A 46 6.06 11.24 8.69
CA LYS A 46 7.11 12.15 8.20
C LYS A 46 6.67 13.62 8.18
N GLY A 47 5.44 13.94 8.59
CA GLY A 47 4.93 15.32 8.57
C GLY A 47 4.83 15.91 7.16
N VAL A 48 4.66 15.10 6.12
CA VAL A 48 4.54 15.52 4.73
C VAL A 48 3.06 15.77 4.41
N PRO A 49 2.65 17.02 4.13
CA PRO A 49 1.30 17.31 3.69
C PRO A 49 1.00 16.67 2.34
N LEU A 50 -0.20 16.07 2.19
CA LEU A 50 -0.60 15.39 0.97
C LEU A 50 -1.80 16.09 0.31
N ILE A 51 -1.69 16.30 -0.99
CA ILE A 51 -2.81 16.60 -1.88
C ILE A 51 -3.31 15.28 -2.44
N ARG A 52 -4.61 15.01 -2.28
CA ARG A 52 -5.23 13.76 -2.73
C ARG A 52 -5.64 13.84 -4.19
N VAL A 53 -5.21 12.85 -4.96
CA VAL A 53 -5.46 12.77 -6.39
C VAL A 53 -6.34 11.55 -6.69
N LEU A 54 -7.32 11.71 -7.55
CA LEU A 54 -8.13 10.59 -8.04
C LEU A 54 -7.25 9.65 -8.88
N HIS A 55 -7.14 8.40 -8.44
CA HIS A 55 -6.50 7.37 -9.26
C HIS A 55 -7.47 6.93 -10.35
N PRO A 56 -7.07 6.98 -11.64
CA PRO A 56 -7.94 6.55 -12.72
C PRO A 56 -8.23 5.05 -12.61
N ARG A 57 -9.50 4.68 -12.73
CA ARG A 57 -9.94 3.28 -12.66
C ARG A 57 -9.46 2.52 -13.90
N MET A 58 -9.24 1.21 -13.75
CA MET A 58 -8.96 0.33 -14.89
C MET A 58 -10.14 0.31 -15.87
N GLY A 59 -9.84 0.06 -17.13
CA GLY A 59 -10.81 -0.12 -18.21
C GLY A 59 -11.01 1.13 -19.07
N VAL A 60 -11.87 0.96 -20.07
CA VAL A 60 -12.15 1.97 -21.09
C VAL A 60 -13.28 2.89 -20.63
N ASP A 61 -13.19 4.16 -20.97
CA ASP A 61 -14.26 5.11 -20.80
C ASP A 61 -15.35 4.86 -21.87
N GLU A 62 -16.57 4.61 -21.44
CA GLU A 62 -17.67 4.25 -22.35
C GLU A 62 -18.10 5.39 -23.27
N ALA A 63 -17.84 6.64 -22.87
CA ALA A 63 -18.22 7.82 -23.65
C ALA A 63 -17.18 8.18 -24.72
N THR A 64 -15.89 7.98 -24.43
CA THR A 64 -14.79 8.38 -25.34
C THR A 64 -14.14 7.19 -26.04
N GLY A 65 -14.27 5.97 -25.50
CA GLY A 65 -13.57 4.78 -26.01
C GLY A 65 -12.08 4.75 -25.63
N GLU A 66 -11.61 5.66 -24.79
CA GLU A 66 -10.21 5.78 -24.39
C GLU A 66 -9.91 4.96 -23.11
N ASP A 67 -8.68 4.47 -22.97
CA ASP A 67 -8.22 3.86 -21.72
C ASP A 67 -8.16 4.93 -20.63
N ARG A 68 -8.92 4.72 -19.56
CA ARG A 68 -8.95 5.63 -18.39
C ARG A 68 -7.61 5.85 -17.74
N GLN A 69 -6.65 4.95 -17.93
CA GLN A 69 -5.31 5.02 -17.36
C GLN A 69 -4.25 5.55 -18.33
N ALA A 70 -4.65 6.00 -19.54
CA ALA A 70 -3.72 6.49 -20.56
C ALA A 70 -2.78 7.59 -20.04
N THR A 71 -3.32 8.66 -19.45
CA THR A 71 -2.52 9.74 -18.86
C THR A 71 -1.55 9.23 -17.78
N LEU A 72 -2.01 8.31 -16.93
CA LEU A 72 -1.16 7.73 -15.89
C LEU A 72 -0.01 6.94 -16.50
N TYR A 73 -0.29 6.17 -17.55
CA TYR A 73 0.71 5.41 -18.28
C TYR A 73 1.73 6.31 -19.00
N GLU A 74 1.27 7.40 -19.61
CA GLU A 74 2.15 8.40 -20.22
C GLU A 74 3.11 9.04 -19.21
N LEU A 75 2.60 9.35 -18.02
CA LEU A 75 3.40 9.97 -16.96
C LEU A 75 4.42 9.02 -16.31
N THR A 76 4.14 7.72 -16.26
CA THR A 76 4.89 6.79 -15.40
C THR A 76 5.33 5.49 -16.06
N ALA A 77 4.87 5.22 -17.29
CA ALA A 77 4.96 3.92 -17.95
C ALA A 77 4.37 2.75 -17.15
N GLN A 78 3.49 3.05 -16.18
CA GLN A 78 2.81 2.08 -15.31
C GLN A 78 1.39 2.57 -14.97
N THR A 79 0.57 1.65 -14.47
CA THR A 79 -0.77 1.94 -13.98
C THR A 79 -0.92 1.58 -12.50
N SER A 80 0.16 1.71 -11.74
CA SER A 80 0.22 1.30 -10.33
C SER A 80 -0.36 2.35 -9.39
N LEU A 81 -1.00 1.86 -8.32
CA LEU A 81 -1.53 2.65 -7.22
C LEU A 81 -0.69 2.36 -5.96
N PRO A 82 -0.24 3.38 -5.24
CA PRO A 82 -0.32 4.81 -5.55
C PRO A 82 0.77 5.29 -6.53
N THR A 83 0.49 6.41 -7.18
CA THR A 83 1.51 7.24 -7.83
C THR A 83 1.74 8.47 -6.96
N MET A 84 3.00 8.83 -6.72
CA MET A 84 3.41 9.99 -5.95
C MET A 84 4.14 10.99 -6.84
N LEU A 85 3.66 12.23 -6.85
CA LEU A 85 4.29 13.37 -7.50
C LEU A 85 4.77 14.33 -6.42
N HIS A 86 5.91 14.95 -6.62
CA HIS A 86 6.46 15.97 -5.72
C HIS A 86 7.12 17.06 -6.53
N ASP A 87 6.67 18.27 -6.33
CA ASP A 87 7.12 19.44 -7.08
C ASP A 87 7.18 19.15 -8.60
N GLU A 88 8.24 19.52 -9.27
CA GLU A 88 8.49 19.25 -10.69
C GLU A 88 9.32 17.95 -10.91
N GLU A 89 9.49 17.14 -9.87
CA GLU A 89 10.25 15.89 -10.00
C GLU A 89 9.45 14.84 -10.79
N ARG A 90 10.17 13.86 -11.35
CA ARG A 90 9.53 12.73 -12.01
C ARG A 90 8.56 11.99 -11.06
N PRO A 91 7.41 11.55 -11.55
CA PRO A 91 6.50 10.72 -10.76
C PRO A 91 7.16 9.43 -10.26
N ARG A 92 6.71 8.94 -9.11
CA ARG A 92 7.17 7.70 -8.48
C ARG A 92 5.99 6.77 -8.21
N ASN A 93 6.12 5.52 -8.62
CA ASN A 93 5.08 4.50 -8.43
C ASN A 93 5.63 3.18 -7.86
N VAL A 94 6.89 3.15 -7.47
CA VAL A 94 7.52 2.02 -6.78
C VAL A 94 7.66 2.36 -5.30
N TRP A 95 7.26 1.46 -4.43
CA TRP A 95 7.21 1.67 -2.97
C TRP A 95 8.53 2.17 -2.37
N ILE A 96 9.66 1.61 -2.83
CA ILE A 96 10.99 2.00 -2.32
C ILE A 96 11.38 3.44 -2.70
N GLU A 97 11.00 3.89 -3.90
CA GLU A 97 11.24 5.26 -4.33
C GLU A 97 10.34 6.25 -3.59
N GLN A 98 9.09 5.87 -3.33
CA GLN A 98 8.12 6.65 -2.55
C GLN A 98 8.58 6.79 -1.10
N LEU A 99 9.05 5.70 -0.49
CA LEU A 99 9.62 5.71 0.87
C LEU A 99 10.87 6.60 0.94
N ALA A 100 11.79 6.45 -0.01
CA ALA A 100 13.02 7.27 -0.06
C ALA A 100 12.70 8.76 -0.25
N LEU A 101 11.68 9.09 -1.06
CA LEU A 101 11.22 10.46 -1.20
C LEU A 101 10.63 11.00 0.10
N ALA A 102 9.72 10.24 0.73
CA ALA A 102 9.10 10.65 2.00
C ALA A 102 10.15 10.87 3.11
N GLU A 103 11.19 10.04 3.17
CA GLU A 103 12.34 10.25 4.08
C GLU A 103 13.06 11.57 3.78
N ARG A 104 13.31 11.87 2.52
CA ARG A 104 14.04 13.07 2.09
C ARG A 104 13.28 14.38 2.37
N ILE A 105 11.96 14.38 2.12
CA ILE A 105 11.12 15.58 2.26
C ILE A 105 10.42 15.68 3.61
N GLY A 106 10.64 14.70 4.49
CA GLY A 106 10.06 14.69 5.83
C GLY A 106 10.44 15.90 6.66
N ALA A 107 9.53 16.37 7.50
CA ALA A 107 9.77 17.49 8.39
C ALA A 107 10.88 17.19 9.40
N ALA A 108 11.64 18.20 9.77
CA ALA A 108 12.71 18.07 10.77
C ALA A 108 12.14 17.52 12.09
N GLY A 109 12.87 16.61 12.72
CA GLY A 109 12.47 16.00 14.00
C GLY A 109 11.49 14.83 13.89
N THR A 110 11.08 14.45 12.68
CA THR A 110 10.24 13.25 12.47
C THR A 110 11.08 11.97 12.58
N PRO A 111 10.46 10.82 12.94
CA PRO A 111 11.17 9.54 13.01
C PRO A 111 11.85 9.15 11.70
N THR A 112 13.03 8.55 11.80
CA THR A 112 13.74 7.95 10.66
C THR A 112 13.20 6.56 10.41
N LEU A 113 12.46 6.37 9.31
CA LEU A 113 11.84 5.09 8.96
C LEU A 113 12.79 4.13 8.23
N ILE A 114 13.90 4.66 7.69
CA ILE A 114 15.00 3.91 7.10
C ILE A 114 16.23 4.10 7.98
N PRO A 115 16.60 3.13 8.85
CA PRO A 115 17.73 3.29 9.78
C PRO A 115 19.04 3.67 9.11
N HIS A 116 19.85 4.49 9.79
CA HIS A 116 21.21 4.82 9.32
C HIS A 116 22.16 3.62 9.47
N ASN A 117 21.98 2.79 10.49
CA ASN A 117 22.73 1.56 10.64
C ASN A 117 22.49 0.64 9.45
N PHE A 118 23.58 0.16 8.85
CA PHE A 118 23.51 -0.63 7.60
C PHE A 118 22.77 -1.97 7.78
N GLU A 119 23.03 -2.67 8.88
CA GLU A 119 22.42 -3.97 9.15
C GLU A 119 20.90 -3.84 9.36
N LEU A 120 20.49 -2.89 10.23
CA LEU A 120 19.06 -2.61 10.46
C LEU A 120 18.36 -2.14 9.18
N ARG A 121 19.04 -1.34 8.36
CA ARG A 121 18.50 -0.91 7.06
C ARG A 121 18.27 -2.08 6.12
N ALA A 122 19.21 -3.00 6.03
CA ALA A 122 19.09 -4.20 5.21
C ALA A 122 17.90 -5.06 5.68
N GLU A 123 17.73 -5.21 7.00
CA GLU A 123 16.58 -5.93 7.58
C GLU A 123 15.25 -5.24 7.24
N VAL A 124 15.16 -3.91 7.37
CA VAL A 124 13.94 -3.14 7.00
C VAL A 124 13.58 -3.39 5.54
N PHE A 125 14.52 -3.25 4.62
CA PHE A 125 14.26 -3.47 3.20
C PHE A 125 13.91 -4.92 2.90
N GLY A 126 14.54 -5.89 3.55
CA GLY A 126 14.23 -7.30 3.41
C GLY A 126 12.79 -7.61 3.85
N LEU A 127 12.37 -7.13 5.02
CA LEU A 127 11.01 -7.31 5.52
C LEU A 127 9.97 -6.56 4.67
N CYS A 128 10.28 -5.35 4.22
CA CYS A 128 9.42 -4.65 3.26
C CYS A 128 9.27 -5.46 1.97
N ALA A 129 10.34 -6.02 1.44
CA ALA A 129 10.30 -6.77 0.18
C ALA A 129 9.44 -8.03 0.27
N ILE A 130 9.53 -8.82 1.35
CA ILE A 130 8.67 -10.02 1.49
C ILE A 130 7.18 -9.69 1.63
N VAL A 131 6.84 -8.44 2.00
CA VAL A 131 5.45 -7.99 2.05
C VAL A 131 5.01 -7.39 0.71
N LEU A 132 5.85 -6.57 0.07
CA LEU A 132 5.47 -5.64 -1.00
C LEU A 132 5.90 -6.06 -2.41
N ALA A 133 7.04 -6.76 -2.53
CA ALA A 133 7.65 -7.03 -3.82
C ALA A 133 6.94 -8.15 -4.58
N GLU A 134 7.39 -8.40 -5.80
CA GLU A 134 6.98 -9.55 -6.59
C GLU A 134 7.17 -10.84 -5.80
N ASP A 135 6.21 -11.74 -5.89
CA ASP A 135 6.12 -12.98 -5.12
C ASP A 135 6.03 -12.78 -3.57
N GLY A 136 5.90 -11.54 -3.11
CA GLY A 136 5.66 -11.22 -1.71
C GLY A 136 4.20 -11.44 -1.27
N LEU A 137 3.90 -11.08 -0.01
CA LEU A 137 2.59 -11.30 0.59
C LEU A 137 1.46 -10.75 -0.27
N VAL A 138 1.51 -9.43 -0.56
CA VAL A 138 0.42 -8.75 -1.26
C VAL A 138 0.30 -9.19 -2.72
N TRP A 139 1.42 -9.55 -3.35
CA TRP A 139 1.41 -10.14 -4.69
C TRP A 139 0.64 -11.46 -4.71
N ASN A 140 0.98 -12.39 -3.81
CA ASN A 140 0.31 -13.68 -3.68
C ASN A 140 -1.16 -13.55 -3.32
N MET A 141 -1.54 -12.57 -2.48
CA MET A 141 -2.95 -12.28 -2.19
C MET A 141 -3.74 -11.86 -3.44
N ARG A 142 -3.14 -11.15 -4.38
CA ARG A 142 -3.80 -10.67 -5.61
C ARG A 142 -4.05 -11.77 -6.63
N ILE A 143 -3.16 -12.76 -6.71
CA ILE A 143 -3.26 -13.88 -7.65
C ILE A 143 -4.09 -15.07 -7.13
N LEU A 144 -4.69 -14.96 -5.94
CA LEU A 144 -5.60 -16.02 -5.42
C LEU A 144 -6.85 -16.18 -6.27
N VAL A 145 -7.30 -15.12 -6.94
CA VAL A 145 -8.57 -15.10 -7.68
C VAL A 145 -8.35 -14.66 -9.10
N ASP A 146 -9.01 -15.35 -10.05
CA ASP A 146 -9.12 -14.89 -11.42
C ASP A 146 -10.00 -13.64 -11.49
N SER A 147 -9.33 -12.51 -11.64
CA SER A 147 -9.93 -11.17 -11.67
C SER A 147 -9.07 -10.26 -12.54
N PRO A 148 -9.57 -9.10 -12.99
CA PRO A 148 -8.74 -8.13 -13.71
C PRO A 148 -7.47 -7.73 -12.93
N LEU A 149 -7.56 -7.68 -11.60
CA LEU A 149 -6.41 -7.42 -10.75
C LEU A 149 -5.47 -8.65 -10.72
N GLY A 150 -5.99 -9.85 -10.54
CA GLY A 150 -5.20 -11.09 -10.57
C GLY A 150 -4.46 -11.26 -11.88
N GLN A 151 -5.13 -11.05 -13.01
CA GLN A 151 -4.53 -11.11 -14.34
C GLN A 151 -3.38 -10.10 -14.51
N LYS A 152 -3.55 -8.88 -14.01
CA LYS A 152 -2.49 -7.86 -14.00
C LYS A 152 -1.23 -8.32 -13.25
N TYR A 153 -1.39 -9.16 -12.22
CA TYR A 153 -0.31 -9.69 -11.37
C TYR A 153 0.13 -11.11 -11.74
N GLY A 154 -0.28 -11.62 -12.89
CA GLY A 154 0.19 -12.90 -13.41
C GLY A 154 -0.59 -14.11 -12.87
N PHE A 155 -1.90 -13.95 -12.63
CA PHE A 155 -2.76 -15.07 -12.27
C PHE A 155 -2.60 -16.22 -13.26
N SER A 156 -2.44 -17.41 -12.72
CA SER A 156 -2.63 -18.70 -13.38
C SER A 156 -3.15 -19.69 -12.35
N GLU A 157 -3.76 -20.79 -12.79
CA GLU A 157 -4.25 -21.83 -11.87
C GLU A 157 -3.12 -22.39 -10.99
N GLU A 158 -1.94 -22.60 -11.56
CA GLU A 158 -0.75 -23.07 -10.84
C GLU A 158 -0.25 -22.04 -9.82
N ALA A 159 -0.13 -20.77 -10.21
CA ALA A 159 0.27 -19.68 -9.33
C ALA A 159 -0.73 -19.51 -8.18
N SER A 160 -2.02 -19.49 -8.48
CA SER A 160 -3.09 -19.41 -7.48
C SER A 160 -3.06 -20.58 -6.50
N ALA A 161 -2.90 -21.81 -6.98
CA ALA A 161 -2.82 -22.99 -6.12
C ALA A 161 -1.60 -22.99 -5.17
N SER A 162 -0.48 -22.36 -5.57
CA SER A 162 0.73 -22.26 -4.76
C SER A 162 0.72 -21.09 -3.76
N ALA A 163 -0.08 -20.07 -4.01
CA ALA A 163 -0.07 -18.81 -3.27
C ALA A 163 -0.38 -18.97 -1.76
N PRO A 164 -1.37 -19.78 -1.30
CA PRO A 164 -1.65 -19.95 0.12
C PRO A 164 -0.44 -20.42 0.92
N GLY A 165 0.31 -21.40 0.40
CA GLY A 165 1.52 -21.89 1.04
C GLY A 165 2.65 -20.84 1.14
N LYS A 166 2.77 -19.95 0.14
CA LYS A 166 3.72 -18.83 0.18
C LYS A 166 3.31 -17.78 1.20
N ILE A 167 2.03 -17.41 1.23
CA ILE A 167 1.46 -16.48 2.20
C ILE A 167 1.71 -16.97 3.63
N ALA A 168 1.39 -18.23 3.94
CA ALA A 168 1.61 -18.81 5.25
C ALA A 168 3.09 -18.77 5.68
N LYS A 169 4.02 -19.06 4.76
CA LYS A 169 5.46 -18.95 5.05
C LYS A 169 5.88 -17.52 5.38
N ILE A 170 5.39 -16.53 4.64
CA ILE A 170 5.71 -15.11 4.89
C ILE A 170 5.17 -14.69 6.25
N ILE A 171 3.92 -15.01 6.57
CA ILE A 171 3.33 -14.70 7.88
C ILE A 171 4.15 -15.36 9.01
N THR A 172 4.56 -16.63 8.85
CA THR A 172 5.41 -17.31 9.82
C THR A 172 6.75 -16.59 10.03
N VAL A 173 7.35 -16.04 8.98
CA VAL A 173 8.60 -15.26 9.10
C VAL A 173 8.37 -13.98 9.91
N LEU A 174 7.27 -13.26 9.64
CA LEU A 174 6.92 -12.03 10.35
C LEU A 174 6.59 -12.30 11.83
N ASP A 175 5.84 -13.36 12.11
CA ASP A 175 5.47 -13.79 13.46
C ASP A 175 6.72 -14.11 14.29
N ARG A 176 7.59 -14.99 13.78
CA ARG A 176 8.87 -15.30 14.45
C ARG A 176 9.73 -14.06 14.67
N ARG A 177 9.69 -13.10 13.75
CA ARG A 177 10.41 -11.85 13.92
C ARG A 177 9.86 -11.03 15.07
N LEU A 178 8.53 -10.90 15.17
CA LEU A 178 7.86 -10.20 16.27
C LEU A 178 8.15 -10.87 17.61
N GLU A 179 8.08 -12.20 17.67
CA GLU A 179 8.44 -12.97 18.89
C GLU A 179 9.90 -12.71 19.33
N ALA A 180 10.84 -12.75 18.38
CA ALA A 180 12.25 -12.51 18.68
C ALA A 180 12.50 -11.07 19.15
N GLN A 181 11.78 -10.08 18.62
CA GLN A 181 11.84 -8.70 19.05
C GLN A 181 11.21 -8.51 20.44
N ALA A 182 10.05 -9.11 20.69
CA ALA A 182 9.39 -9.09 22.00
C ALA A 182 10.30 -9.67 23.11
N GLN A 183 11.04 -10.76 22.83
CA GLN A 183 12.01 -11.33 23.75
C GLN A 183 13.16 -10.38 24.09
N ARG A 184 13.45 -9.40 23.22
CA ARG A 184 14.44 -8.33 23.42
C ARG A 184 13.85 -7.07 24.05
N GLY A 185 12.52 -7.06 24.31
CA GLY A 185 11.80 -5.91 24.84
C GLY A 185 11.40 -4.87 23.81
N SER A 186 11.52 -5.16 22.51
CA SER A 186 11.08 -4.28 21.42
C SER A 186 9.67 -4.64 20.95
N SER A 187 8.88 -3.60 20.62
CA SER A 187 7.55 -3.71 20.00
C SER A 187 7.57 -3.52 18.48
N TYR A 188 8.74 -3.43 17.86
CA TYR A 188 8.93 -3.15 16.44
C TYR A 188 9.54 -4.35 15.71
N LEU A 189 9.31 -4.44 14.42
CA LEU A 189 9.87 -5.51 13.57
C LEU A 189 11.40 -5.43 13.45
N VAL A 190 11.98 -4.22 13.53
CA VAL A 190 13.43 -4.01 13.41
C VAL A 190 13.92 -2.99 14.42
N GLY A 191 14.93 -3.36 15.19
CA GLY A 191 15.49 -2.45 16.21
C GLY A 191 14.51 -2.07 17.30
N ASP A 192 14.64 -0.87 17.85
CA ASP A 192 13.88 -0.40 19.02
C ASP A 192 13.03 0.85 18.71
N ALA A 193 12.83 1.16 17.42
CA ALA A 193 12.08 2.31 16.96
C ALA A 193 11.22 1.96 15.74
N LEU A 194 10.17 2.75 15.50
CA LEU A 194 9.30 2.63 14.35
C LEU A 194 10.10 2.73 13.05
N THR A 195 9.90 1.76 12.16
CA THR A 195 10.50 1.71 10.82
C THR A 195 9.44 1.59 9.74
N ALA A 196 9.86 1.69 8.47
CA ALA A 196 8.98 1.46 7.33
C ALA A 196 8.38 0.05 7.33
N ALA A 197 9.11 -0.96 7.82
CA ALA A 197 8.61 -2.33 7.90
C ALA A 197 7.37 -2.45 8.79
N ASP A 198 7.34 -1.74 9.91
CA ASP A 198 6.19 -1.72 10.82
C ASP A 198 4.96 -1.09 10.17
N ILE A 199 5.14 0.05 9.47
CA ILE A 199 4.04 0.76 8.82
C ILE A 199 3.46 -0.08 7.67
N TYR A 200 4.33 -0.64 6.84
CA TYR A 200 3.88 -1.49 5.73
C TYR A 200 3.17 -2.74 6.24
N TRP A 201 3.74 -3.44 7.23
CA TRP A 201 3.10 -4.62 7.78
C TRP A 201 1.77 -4.29 8.44
N ALA A 202 1.72 -3.32 9.34
CA ALA A 202 0.50 -2.92 10.04
C ALA A 202 -0.62 -2.52 9.05
N THR A 203 -0.27 -1.83 7.95
CA THR A 203 -1.26 -1.40 6.96
C THR A 203 -1.68 -2.53 6.03
N LEU A 204 -0.74 -3.37 5.58
CA LEU A 204 -1.02 -4.40 4.58
C LEU A 204 -1.50 -5.72 5.17
N SER A 205 -1.36 -5.94 6.48
CA SER A 205 -1.98 -7.05 7.19
C SER A 205 -3.50 -7.09 7.02
N MET A 206 -4.14 -5.93 6.74
CA MET A 206 -5.56 -5.86 6.37
C MET A 206 -5.91 -6.72 5.14
N SER A 207 -4.93 -7.04 4.29
CA SER A 207 -5.14 -7.93 3.14
C SER A 207 -5.33 -9.40 3.55
N VAL A 208 -4.87 -9.76 4.73
CA VAL A 208 -4.99 -11.12 5.31
C VAL A 208 -6.13 -11.17 6.30
N LEU A 209 -6.17 -10.22 7.23
CA LEU A 209 -7.21 -10.09 8.24
C LEU A 209 -7.81 -8.68 8.17
N PRO A 210 -9.05 -8.54 7.68
CA PRO A 210 -9.68 -7.23 7.60
C PRO A 210 -9.83 -6.62 9.00
N PRO A 211 -9.57 -5.32 9.17
CA PRO A 211 -9.75 -4.65 10.43
C PRO A 211 -11.22 -4.68 10.86
N PRO A 212 -11.49 -4.66 12.17
CA PRO A 212 -12.85 -4.67 12.68
C PRO A 212 -13.63 -3.42 12.20
N PRO A 213 -14.98 -3.50 12.11
CA PRO A 213 -15.82 -2.43 11.56
C PRO A 213 -15.68 -1.08 12.27
N GLU A 214 -15.25 -1.08 13.54
CA GLU A 214 -15.00 0.14 14.32
C GLU A 214 -13.79 0.92 13.77
N ILE A 215 -12.82 0.21 13.20
CA ILE A 215 -11.60 0.81 12.60
C ILE A 215 -11.83 1.11 11.13
N MET A 216 -12.52 0.19 10.42
CA MET A 216 -12.84 0.35 9.01
C MET A 216 -14.35 0.16 8.80
N PRO A 217 -15.16 1.23 8.94
CA PRO A 217 -16.59 1.15 8.71
C PRO A 217 -16.91 0.65 7.31
N LEU A 218 -17.85 -0.30 7.22
CA LEU A 218 -18.29 -0.89 5.97
C LEU A 218 -19.16 0.10 5.20
N THR A 219 -18.55 0.78 4.26
CA THR A 219 -19.27 1.56 3.26
C THR A 219 -19.74 0.64 2.13
N HIS A 220 -20.74 1.10 1.37
CA HIS A 220 -21.20 0.36 0.18
C HIS A 220 -20.05 0.08 -0.82
N GLN A 221 -19.04 0.93 -0.82
CA GLN A 221 -17.87 0.85 -1.73
C GLN A 221 -16.86 -0.21 -1.31
N ASN A 222 -16.72 -0.52 -0.01
CA ASN A 222 -15.77 -1.52 0.47
C ASN A 222 -16.39 -2.90 0.77
N GLN A 223 -17.70 -3.06 0.61
CA GLN A 223 -18.37 -4.37 0.73
C GLN A 223 -17.82 -5.42 -0.24
N GLY A 224 -17.36 -5.00 -1.42
CA GLY A 224 -16.68 -5.88 -2.37
C GLY A 224 -15.36 -6.44 -1.84
N MET A 225 -14.62 -5.66 -1.07
CA MET A 225 -13.40 -6.11 -0.39
C MET A 225 -13.70 -7.17 0.67
N LEU A 226 -14.75 -6.98 1.48
CA LEU A 226 -15.15 -7.99 2.45
C LEU A 226 -15.54 -9.31 1.81
N LYS A 227 -16.36 -9.27 0.76
CA LYS A 227 -16.70 -10.48 0.01
C LYS A 227 -15.46 -11.17 -0.56
N PHE A 228 -14.47 -10.37 -1.00
CA PHE A 228 -13.18 -10.90 -1.41
C PHE A 228 -12.44 -11.58 -0.25
N PHE A 229 -12.37 -10.96 0.92
CA PHE A 229 -11.76 -11.55 2.11
C PHE A 229 -12.52 -12.78 2.60
N GLU A 230 -13.85 -12.74 2.63
CA GLU A 230 -14.70 -13.87 3.03
C GLU A 230 -14.54 -15.06 2.08
N ALA A 231 -14.51 -14.80 0.76
CA ALA A 231 -14.34 -15.84 -0.26
C ALA A 231 -12.92 -16.45 -0.27
N ASN A 232 -11.93 -15.69 0.17
CA ASN A 232 -10.53 -16.09 0.19
C ASN A 232 -10.00 -16.22 1.62
N SER A 233 -10.87 -16.54 2.59
CA SER A 233 -10.43 -16.73 3.97
C SER A 233 -9.44 -17.89 4.03
N LEU A 234 -8.16 -17.54 4.08
CA LEU A 234 -7.05 -18.44 4.37
C LEU A 234 -7.02 -18.85 5.85
N VAL A 235 -8.07 -18.46 6.58
CA VAL A 235 -8.21 -18.55 8.02
C VAL A 235 -7.95 -19.95 8.62
N PRO A 236 -8.35 -21.07 8.00
CA PRO A 236 -8.04 -22.38 8.58
C PRO A 236 -6.55 -22.77 8.56
N GLU A 237 -5.77 -22.13 7.66
CA GLU A 237 -4.34 -22.44 7.48
C GLU A 237 -3.42 -21.37 8.09
N ILE A 238 -3.99 -20.23 8.52
CA ILE A 238 -3.26 -19.06 9.02
C ILE A 238 -3.66 -18.73 10.47
N ALA A 239 -4.81 -19.21 10.95
CA ALA A 239 -5.22 -19.11 12.33
C ALA A 239 -4.54 -20.20 13.15
#